data_c291513b5f8647cc100e10e9c191e041
#
_entry.id   c291513b5f8647cc100e10e9c191e041
#
_cell.length_a   1.000
_cell.length_b   1.000
_cell.length_c   1.000
_cell.angle_alpha   90.00
_cell.angle_beta   90.00
_cell.angle_gamma   90.00
#
_symmetry.space_group_name_H-M   'P 1'
#
loop_
_entity.id
_entity.type
_entity.pdbx_description
1 polymer ?
#
loop_
_entity_poly.entity_id
_entity_poly.type
_entity_poly.pdbx_seq_one_letter_code
_entity_poly.pdbx_strand_id
1 'polypeptide(L)'
;VSGEYTIIPQSNDRSMIEVFVNGKKIYEITRKKEHLGDGKVYLEGGKSADIEIRFRHPRSNARCRLDWAVPNDKMPDAQRLMERAVNDGTKIFIIQSADEWSEFIAANSKAVFKDKFFVGTNWLGGVMFNKPHDIFKELPVGNALNWPYQALIHTGVERMGLVMEGEELLVGAYHTYPMAIGTAMGIVPMGKGSVLFSTLDIYGNIINDSAAGLVAKKLIFNMIDFK
;
A
#
# COMPACT_ATOMS: atom_id res chain seq x y z
N VAL A 1 -7.88 13.94 14.43
CA VAL A 1 -9.30 13.66 14.66
C VAL A 1 -9.43 12.98 16.02
N SER A 2 -10.44 13.35 16.84
CA SER A 2 -10.72 12.65 18.10
C SER A 2 -11.48 11.36 17.84
N GLY A 3 -11.17 10.28 18.56
CA GLY A 3 -11.88 9.01 18.45
C GLY A 3 -11.08 7.82 18.97
N GLU A 4 -11.68 6.64 18.90
CA GLU A 4 -11.02 5.40 19.26
C GLU A 4 -10.14 4.92 18.11
N TYR A 5 -8.85 4.83 18.35
CA TYR A 5 -7.84 4.28 17.44
C TYR A 5 -7.51 2.86 17.86
N THR A 6 -7.23 2.00 16.87
CA THR A 6 -6.65 0.69 17.12
C THR A 6 -5.19 0.71 16.69
N ILE A 7 -4.28 0.44 17.62
CA ILE A 7 -2.84 0.35 17.37
C ILE A 7 -2.50 -1.11 17.09
N ILE A 8 -1.91 -1.37 15.92
CA ILE A 8 -1.66 -2.73 15.42
C ILE A 8 -0.16 -2.93 15.26
N PRO A 9 0.54 -3.49 16.25
CA PRO A 9 1.94 -3.82 16.08
C PRO A 9 2.09 -5.09 15.23
N GLN A 10 2.98 -5.02 14.26
CA GLN A 10 3.37 -6.13 13.42
C GLN A 10 4.84 -6.48 13.68
N SER A 11 5.15 -7.74 13.76
CA SER A 11 6.52 -8.21 13.89
C SER A 11 6.70 -9.59 13.28
N ASN A 12 7.94 -9.93 13.00
CA ASN A 12 8.26 -11.28 12.62
C ASN A 12 8.18 -12.25 13.82
N ASP A 13 8.14 -13.55 13.54
CA ASP A 13 7.99 -14.62 14.51
C ASP A 13 8.94 -14.51 15.71
N ARG A 14 8.44 -14.88 16.90
CA ARG A 14 9.15 -14.94 18.18
C ARG A 14 9.48 -13.57 18.82
N SER A 15 8.90 -12.51 18.33
CA SER A 15 9.02 -11.21 18.98
C SER A 15 8.13 -11.11 20.21
N MET A 16 8.56 -10.32 21.18
CA MET A 16 7.72 -9.81 22.25
C MET A 16 7.53 -8.33 22.01
N ILE A 17 6.32 -7.85 22.14
CA ILE A 17 5.96 -6.45 21.91
C ILE A 17 5.06 -6.00 23.05
N GLU A 18 5.35 -4.85 23.61
CA GLU A 18 4.43 -4.13 24.47
C GLU A 18 4.23 -2.75 23.88
N VAL A 19 2.97 -2.29 23.84
CA VAL A 19 2.62 -0.93 23.38
C VAL A 19 1.94 -0.19 24.50
N PHE A 20 2.46 1.00 24.78
CA PHE A 20 1.90 1.91 25.76
C PHE A 20 1.49 3.21 25.04
N VAL A 21 0.38 3.78 25.47
CA VAL A 21 -0.05 5.12 25.06
C VAL A 21 -0.30 5.94 26.31
N ASN A 22 0.36 7.08 26.40
CA ASN A 22 0.33 7.96 27.59
C ASN A 22 0.61 7.17 28.89
N GLY A 23 1.58 6.26 28.86
CA GLY A 23 1.98 5.42 29.98
C GLY A 23 1.06 4.23 30.29
N LYS A 24 -0.08 4.08 29.63
CA LYS A 24 -0.99 2.95 29.79
C LYS A 24 -0.67 1.86 28.77
N LYS A 25 -0.45 0.62 29.24
CA LYS A 25 -0.30 -0.53 28.33
C LYS A 25 -1.64 -0.83 27.67
N ILE A 26 -1.64 -0.87 26.33
CA ILE A 26 -2.83 -1.15 25.52
C ILE A 26 -2.73 -2.47 24.75
N TYR A 27 -1.51 -2.98 24.54
CA TYR A 27 -1.28 -4.19 23.78
C TYR A 27 0.00 -4.89 24.22
N GLU A 28 -0.01 -6.23 24.18
CA GLU A 28 1.17 -7.05 24.44
C GLU A 28 1.13 -8.35 23.62
N ILE A 29 2.28 -8.74 23.04
CA ILE A 29 2.56 -10.10 22.58
C ILE A 29 3.57 -10.71 23.54
N THR A 30 3.15 -11.75 24.26
CA THR A 30 3.99 -12.42 25.24
C THR A 30 4.98 -13.38 24.58
N ARG A 31 5.96 -13.86 25.36
CA ARG A 31 6.89 -14.91 24.94
C ARG A 31 6.20 -16.21 24.49
N LYS A 32 5.00 -16.47 24.98
CA LYS A 32 4.16 -17.63 24.63
C LYS A 32 3.27 -17.37 23.40
N LYS A 33 3.43 -16.25 22.73
CA LYS A 33 2.60 -15.78 21.60
C LYS A 33 1.14 -15.49 21.99
N GLU A 34 0.89 -15.23 23.27
CA GLU A 34 -0.42 -14.76 23.72
C GLU A 34 -0.54 -13.26 23.41
N HIS A 35 -1.67 -12.86 22.86
CA HIS A 35 -2.02 -11.48 22.61
C HIS A 35 -2.87 -10.96 23.76
N LEU A 36 -2.39 -9.95 24.45
CA LEU A 36 -3.07 -9.30 25.57
C LEU A 36 -3.41 -7.86 25.21
N GLY A 37 -4.65 -7.47 25.47
CA GLY A 37 -5.19 -6.19 25.05
C GLY A 37 -5.65 -6.18 23.57
N ASP A 38 -6.53 -5.26 23.25
CA ASP A 38 -7.11 -5.10 21.92
C ASP A 38 -6.45 -3.98 21.09
N GLY A 39 -5.44 -3.32 21.67
CA GLY A 39 -4.74 -2.19 21.04
C GLY A 39 -5.56 -0.90 20.94
N LYS A 40 -6.76 -0.85 21.52
CA LYS A 40 -7.65 0.28 21.42
C LYS A 40 -7.31 1.39 22.41
N VAL A 41 -7.35 2.62 21.91
CA VAL A 41 -7.13 3.83 22.71
C VAL A 41 -7.90 5.00 22.16
N TYR A 42 -8.53 5.78 23.04
CA TYR A 42 -9.14 7.04 22.65
C TYR A 42 -8.07 8.14 22.59
N LEU A 43 -7.97 8.81 21.44
CA LEU A 43 -7.07 9.95 21.23
C LEU A 43 -7.89 11.20 20.90
N GLU A 44 -7.45 12.34 21.43
CA GLU A 44 -8.07 13.63 21.14
C GLU A 44 -7.36 14.32 19.98
N GLY A 45 -8.13 14.75 18.98
CA GLY A 45 -7.61 15.47 17.83
C GLY A 45 -6.92 16.77 18.22
N GLY A 46 -5.76 17.02 17.64
CA GLY A 46 -4.96 18.21 17.96
C GLY A 46 -4.12 18.12 19.24
N LYS A 47 -4.22 17.02 19.99
CA LYS A 47 -3.35 16.75 21.15
C LYS A 47 -2.30 15.73 20.80
N SER A 48 -1.09 15.91 21.32
CA SER A 48 -0.01 14.91 21.25
C SER A 48 -0.32 13.74 22.17
N ALA A 49 0.04 12.54 21.76
CA ALA A 49 0.03 11.35 22.59
C ALA A 49 1.41 10.71 22.58
N ASP A 50 1.90 10.30 23.75
CA ASP A 50 3.16 9.58 23.86
C ASP A 50 2.92 8.11 23.56
N ILE A 51 3.64 7.57 22.58
CA ILE A 51 3.59 6.16 22.22
C ILE A 51 4.95 5.53 22.52
N GLU A 52 4.95 4.55 23.43
CA GLU A 52 6.13 3.77 23.76
C GLU A 52 5.94 2.34 23.26
N ILE A 53 6.94 1.83 22.53
CA ILE A 53 6.98 0.45 22.06
C ILE A 53 8.18 -0.22 22.68
N ARG A 54 7.95 -1.28 23.46
CA ARG A 54 9.00 -2.16 23.95
C ARG A 54 9.04 -3.39 23.10
N PHE A 55 10.10 -3.53 22.32
CA PHE A 55 10.28 -4.62 21.38
C PHE A 55 11.49 -5.46 21.76
N ARG A 56 11.31 -6.78 21.81
CA ARG A 56 12.40 -7.73 22.03
C ARG A 56 12.29 -8.88 21.04
N HIS A 57 13.39 -9.16 20.36
CA HIS A 57 13.52 -10.25 19.42
C HIS A 57 14.77 -11.07 19.71
N PRO A 58 14.72 -12.42 19.67
CA PRO A 58 15.85 -13.27 20.05
C PRO A 58 16.95 -13.39 18.98
N ARG A 59 16.75 -12.85 17.78
CA ARG A 59 17.67 -12.94 16.64
C ARG A 59 17.95 -11.57 16.03
N SER A 60 19.01 -11.48 15.21
CA SER A 60 19.46 -10.24 14.56
C SER A 60 18.53 -9.66 13.50
N ASN A 61 17.65 -10.50 12.90
CA ASN A 61 16.72 -10.05 11.84
C ASN A 61 15.38 -9.58 12.41
N ALA A 62 15.43 -8.74 13.41
CA ALA A 62 14.25 -8.20 14.06
C ALA A 62 13.55 -7.15 13.20
N ARG A 63 12.24 -7.29 13.02
CA ARG A 63 11.38 -6.29 12.37
C ARG A 63 10.21 -5.97 13.27
N CYS A 64 9.96 -4.68 13.47
CA CYS A 64 8.80 -4.18 14.17
C CYS A 64 8.21 -3.03 13.35
N ARG A 65 6.92 -3.10 13.10
CA ARG A 65 6.13 -2.04 12.46
C ARG A 65 4.94 -1.73 13.34
N LEU A 66 4.59 -0.49 13.42
CA LEU A 66 3.39 -0.04 14.09
C LEU A 66 2.43 0.55 13.05
N ASP A 67 1.27 -0.06 12.91
CA ASP A 67 0.17 0.48 12.14
C ASP A 67 -0.94 0.96 13.09
N TRP A 68 -1.83 1.79 12.61
CA TRP A 68 -3.03 2.18 13.34
C TRP A 68 -4.24 2.29 12.43
N ALA A 69 -5.38 1.88 12.93
CA ALA A 69 -6.66 2.16 12.33
C ALA A 69 -7.27 3.41 13.00
N VAL A 70 -7.69 4.36 12.18
CA VAL A 70 -8.42 5.55 12.67
C VAL A 70 -9.87 5.19 12.99
N PRO A 71 -10.60 6.02 13.78
CA PRO A 71 -12.00 5.79 14.08
C PRO A 71 -12.84 5.60 12.81
N ASN A 72 -13.58 4.49 12.74
CA ASN A 72 -14.35 4.09 11.55
C ASN A 72 -15.39 5.14 11.10
N ASP A 73 -15.94 5.90 12.04
CA ASP A 73 -16.92 6.96 11.76
C ASP A 73 -16.36 8.13 10.95
N LYS A 74 -15.02 8.19 10.80
CA LYS A 74 -14.30 9.27 10.11
C LYS A 74 -13.48 8.83 8.91
N MET A 75 -13.41 7.52 8.65
CA MET A 75 -12.88 7.03 7.37
C MET A 75 -13.92 7.26 6.27
N PRO A 76 -13.49 7.79 5.12
CA PRO A 76 -14.38 7.81 3.95
C PRO A 76 -14.80 6.37 3.67
N ASP A 77 -16.10 6.14 3.56
CA ASP A 77 -16.62 4.88 3.02
C ASP A 77 -16.06 4.69 1.61
N ALA A 78 -15.56 3.50 1.31
CA ALA A 78 -15.02 3.17 0.01
C ALA A 78 -16.04 3.42 -1.12
N GLN A 79 -17.30 3.05 -0.88
CA GLN A 79 -18.39 3.32 -1.80
C GLN A 79 -18.56 4.83 -2.05
N ARG A 80 -18.50 5.66 -1.01
CA ARG A 80 -18.61 7.11 -1.12
C ARG A 80 -17.44 7.74 -1.89
N LEU A 81 -16.23 7.19 -1.77
CA LEU A 81 -15.10 7.61 -2.59
C LEU A 81 -15.34 7.30 -4.06
N MET A 82 -15.81 6.09 -4.38
CA MET A 82 -16.11 5.70 -5.76
C MET A 82 -17.25 6.55 -6.34
N GLU A 83 -18.30 6.82 -5.58
CA GLU A 83 -19.39 7.72 -5.97
C GLU A 83 -18.89 9.13 -6.31
N ARG A 84 -17.92 9.66 -5.56
CA ARG A 84 -17.27 10.94 -5.88
C ARG A 84 -16.46 10.88 -7.18
N ALA A 85 -15.78 9.77 -7.46
CA ALA A 85 -15.12 9.61 -8.74
C ALA A 85 -16.13 9.61 -9.88
N VAL A 86 -17.21 8.83 -9.75
CA VAL A 86 -18.24 8.70 -10.77
C VAL A 86 -18.96 10.03 -11.05
N ASN A 87 -19.38 10.77 -10.01
CA ASN A 87 -20.28 11.91 -10.13
C ASN A 87 -19.55 13.25 -10.18
N ASP A 88 -18.47 13.42 -9.42
CA ASP A 88 -17.82 14.72 -9.20
C ASP A 88 -16.52 14.88 -10.01
N GLY A 89 -16.05 13.82 -10.67
CA GLY A 89 -14.77 13.84 -11.39
C GLY A 89 -13.55 13.73 -10.48
N THR A 90 -13.73 13.25 -9.25
CA THR A 90 -12.62 13.04 -8.30
C THR A 90 -11.66 11.98 -8.84
N LYS A 91 -10.36 12.25 -8.74
CA LYS A 91 -9.30 11.26 -8.98
C LYS A 91 -8.93 10.60 -7.66
N ILE A 92 -8.94 9.29 -7.63
CA ILE A 92 -8.59 8.48 -6.47
C ILE A 92 -7.25 7.81 -6.73
N PHE A 93 -6.35 7.87 -5.76
CA PHE A 93 -5.04 7.21 -5.82
C PHE A 93 -4.97 6.12 -4.76
N ILE A 94 -4.89 4.86 -5.21
CA ILE A 94 -4.70 3.68 -4.36
C ILE A 94 -3.24 3.25 -4.53
N ILE A 95 -2.39 3.69 -3.60
CA ILE A 95 -0.93 3.56 -3.67
C ILE A 95 -0.37 2.44 -2.80
N GLN A 96 -1.25 1.65 -2.20
CA GLN A 96 -0.93 0.47 -1.40
C GLN A 96 -2.10 -0.51 -1.43
N SER A 97 -1.83 -1.82 -1.34
CA SER A 97 -2.83 -2.90 -1.28
C SER A 97 -3.88 -2.83 -2.40
N ALA A 98 -3.47 -2.43 -3.60
CA ALA A 98 -4.38 -2.28 -4.74
C ALA A 98 -5.07 -3.60 -5.13
N ASP A 99 -4.48 -4.74 -4.79
CA ASP A 99 -5.06 -6.06 -4.98
C ASP A 99 -6.30 -6.32 -4.11
N GLU A 100 -6.38 -5.69 -2.94
CA GLU A 100 -7.56 -5.74 -2.06
C GLU A 100 -8.71 -4.88 -2.60
N TRP A 101 -8.39 -3.86 -3.41
CA TRP A 101 -9.36 -2.94 -4.01
C TRP A 101 -9.86 -3.37 -5.39
N SER A 102 -9.21 -4.35 -6.01
CA SER A 102 -9.45 -4.71 -7.42
C SER A 102 -10.89 -5.12 -7.73
N GLU A 103 -11.51 -5.94 -6.89
CA GLU A 103 -12.90 -6.34 -7.04
C GLU A 103 -13.86 -5.16 -6.87
N PHE A 104 -13.55 -4.28 -5.91
CA PHE A 104 -14.37 -3.10 -5.63
C PHE A 104 -14.27 -2.05 -6.76
N ILE A 105 -13.10 -1.86 -7.33
CA ILE A 105 -12.89 -1.01 -8.52
C ILE A 105 -13.71 -1.57 -9.70
N ALA A 106 -13.61 -2.88 -9.94
CA ALA A 106 -14.35 -3.53 -11.01
C ALA A 106 -15.88 -3.40 -10.84
N ALA A 107 -16.38 -3.59 -9.62
CA ALA A 107 -17.83 -3.47 -9.31
C ALA A 107 -18.38 -2.05 -9.55
N ASN A 108 -17.55 -1.02 -9.51
CA ASN A 108 -17.95 0.39 -9.65
C ASN A 108 -17.52 1.03 -10.98
N SER A 109 -16.97 0.26 -11.92
CA SER A 109 -16.46 0.74 -13.21
C SER A 109 -16.87 -0.19 -14.36
N LYS A 110 -16.30 0.05 -15.55
CA LYS A 110 -16.37 -0.87 -16.68
C LYS A 110 -15.21 -1.86 -16.73
N ALA A 111 -14.25 -1.75 -15.81
CA ALA A 111 -13.15 -2.69 -15.73
C ALA A 111 -13.64 -4.06 -15.25
N VAL A 112 -12.97 -5.11 -15.68
CA VAL A 112 -13.23 -6.47 -15.27
C VAL A 112 -11.99 -7.00 -14.55
N PHE A 113 -12.12 -7.32 -13.28
CA PHE A 113 -11.09 -8.02 -12.54
C PHE A 113 -11.31 -9.53 -12.71
N LYS A 114 -10.27 -10.27 -13.11
CA LYS A 114 -10.33 -11.70 -13.35
C LYS A 114 -9.57 -12.50 -12.32
N ASP A 115 -8.38 -12.06 -11.95
CA ASP A 115 -7.49 -12.78 -11.05
C ASP A 115 -6.34 -11.88 -10.57
N LYS A 116 -5.58 -12.37 -9.61
CA LYS A 116 -4.31 -11.77 -9.18
C LYS A 116 -3.25 -12.86 -9.03
N PHE A 117 -2.01 -12.52 -9.26
CA PHE A 117 -0.89 -13.44 -9.10
C PHE A 117 0.29 -12.77 -8.41
N PHE A 118 1.06 -13.58 -7.71
CA PHE A 118 2.31 -13.11 -7.11
C PHE A 118 3.39 -12.97 -8.19
N VAL A 119 3.98 -11.79 -8.27
CA VAL A 119 5.13 -11.53 -9.15
C VAL A 119 6.39 -11.91 -8.39
N GLY A 120 6.95 -13.08 -8.68
CA GLY A 120 8.18 -13.56 -8.05
C GLY A 120 9.37 -12.61 -8.20
N THR A 121 10.49 -12.96 -7.59
CA THR A 121 11.74 -12.22 -7.76
C THR A 121 12.26 -12.38 -9.19
N ASN A 122 13.12 -11.46 -9.65
CA ASN A 122 13.74 -11.54 -10.98
C ASN A 122 14.46 -12.88 -11.22
N TRP A 123 14.98 -13.51 -10.16
CA TRP A 123 15.57 -14.85 -10.20
C TRP A 123 14.57 -15.95 -10.52
N LEU A 124 13.30 -15.76 -10.16
CA LEU A 124 12.20 -16.69 -10.43
C LEU A 124 11.37 -16.26 -11.65
N GLY A 125 11.88 -15.34 -12.46
CA GLY A 125 11.25 -14.90 -13.69
C GLY A 125 10.10 -13.91 -13.52
N GLY A 126 9.98 -13.27 -12.38
CA GLY A 126 9.03 -12.18 -12.17
C GLY A 126 9.62 -10.84 -12.63
N VAL A 127 8.90 -10.15 -13.49
CA VAL A 127 9.30 -8.85 -14.04
C VAL A 127 8.12 -7.87 -13.99
N MET A 128 8.40 -6.64 -13.62
CA MET A 128 7.51 -5.50 -13.83
C MET A 128 8.17 -4.54 -14.81
N PHE A 129 7.38 -3.92 -15.67
CA PHE A 129 7.87 -2.99 -16.70
C PHE A 129 6.91 -1.82 -16.85
N ASN A 130 7.43 -0.61 -17.01
CA ASN A 130 6.64 0.58 -17.25
C ASN A 130 6.65 1.00 -18.72
N LYS A 131 5.58 1.64 -19.16
CA LYS A 131 5.52 2.32 -20.45
C LYS A 131 5.69 3.84 -20.26
N PRO A 132 6.08 4.57 -21.32
CA PRO A 132 6.09 6.03 -21.27
C PRO A 132 4.70 6.60 -20.96
N HIS A 133 4.63 7.43 -19.92
CA HIS A 133 3.42 8.13 -19.50
C HIS A 133 3.81 9.32 -18.59
N ASP A 134 3.00 10.36 -18.54
CA ASP A 134 3.29 11.59 -17.78
C ASP A 134 3.49 11.37 -16.29
N ILE A 135 2.89 10.32 -15.73
CA ILE A 135 3.12 9.89 -14.33
C ILE A 135 4.59 9.55 -14.06
N PHE A 136 5.32 9.13 -15.09
CA PHE A 136 6.76 8.85 -14.99
C PHE A 136 7.64 10.01 -15.46
N LYS A 137 7.10 11.24 -15.54
CA LYS A 137 7.89 12.42 -15.92
C LYS A 137 9.16 12.53 -15.09
N GLU A 138 10.30 12.68 -15.75
CA GLU A 138 11.65 12.71 -15.15
C GLU A 138 12.08 11.43 -14.45
N LEU A 139 11.41 10.32 -14.73
CA LEU A 139 11.77 8.97 -14.28
C LEU A 139 12.04 8.06 -15.49
N PRO A 140 12.89 7.05 -15.37
CA PRO A 140 13.13 6.10 -16.45
C PRO A 140 11.86 5.36 -16.88
N VAL A 141 11.64 5.24 -18.20
CA VAL A 141 10.48 4.56 -18.79
C VAL A 141 10.88 3.63 -19.92
N GLY A 142 9.95 2.74 -20.31
CA GLY A 142 10.14 1.81 -21.42
C GLY A 142 11.06 0.64 -21.08
N ASN A 143 11.26 0.34 -19.81
CA ASN A 143 12.16 -0.68 -19.32
C ASN A 143 11.53 -1.53 -18.22
N ALA A 144 12.17 -2.67 -17.93
CA ALA A 144 11.88 -3.38 -16.69
C ALA A 144 12.15 -2.46 -15.49
N LEU A 145 11.29 -2.53 -14.49
CA LEU A 145 11.48 -1.79 -13.24
C LEU A 145 12.68 -2.41 -12.51
N ASN A 146 13.81 -1.74 -12.60
CA ASN A 146 15.05 -2.13 -11.97
C ASN A 146 15.57 -0.96 -11.10
N TRP A 147 16.84 -0.74 -11.09
CA TRP A 147 17.61 0.14 -10.23
C TRP A 147 16.87 1.34 -9.59
N PRO A 148 16.26 2.32 -10.30
CA PRO A 148 15.57 3.45 -9.64
C PRO A 148 14.31 3.03 -8.89
N TYR A 149 13.64 1.96 -9.34
CA TYR A 149 12.37 1.46 -8.79
C TYR A 149 12.56 0.26 -7.86
N GLN A 150 13.79 -0.22 -7.67
CA GLN A 150 14.06 -1.50 -7.02
C GLN A 150 13.42 -1.62 -5.64
N ALA A 151 13.46 -0.57 -4.84
CA ALA A 151 12.87 -0.61 -3.50
C ALA A 151 11.33 -0.62 -3.54
N LEU A 152 10.71 -0.08 -4.58
CA LEU A 152 9.25 -0.14 -4.75
C LEU A 152 8.76 -1.54 -5.10
N ILE A 153 9.65 -2.41 -5.58
CA ILE A 153 9.34 -3.78 -5.99
C ILE A 153 10.00 -4.87 -5.13
N HIS A 154 10.88 -4.51 -4.17
CA HIS A 154 11.68 -5.48 -3.40
C HIS A 154 11.49 -5.43 -1.87
N THR A 155 10.69 -4.54 -1.33
CA THR A 155 10.64 -4.24 0.10
C THR A 155 9.68 -5.11 0.92
N GLY A 156 9.54 -6.37 0.60
CA GLY A 156 8.84 -7.31 1.48
C GLY A 156 7.30 -7.20 1.49
N VAL A 157 6.75 -6.29 0.71
CA VAL A 157 5.33 -6.29 0.35
C VAL A 157 5.15 -7.31 -0.78
N GLU A 158 4.08 -8.08 -0.73
CA GLU A 158 3.76 -9.02 -1.77
C GLU A 158 3.60 -8.28 -3.10
N ARG A 159 4.44 -8.64 -4.07
CA ARG A 159 4.39 -8.07 -5.40
C ARG A 159 3.29 -8.74 -6.20
N MET A 160 2.22 -8.02 -6.43
CA MET A 160 1.05 -8.54 -7.12
C MET A 160 0.94 -8.01 -8.55
N GLY A 161 0.56 -8.87 -9.47
CA GLY A 161 0.02 -8.51 -10.77
C GLY A 161 -1.49 -8.75 -10.77
N LEU A 162 -2.26 -7.80 -11.26
CA LEU A 162 -3.71 -7.89 -11.37
C LEU A 162 -4.10 -8.22 -12.81
N VAL A 163 -4.84 -9.30 -13.01
CA VAL A 163 -5.38 -9.66 -14.32
C VAL A 163 -6.69 -8.89 -14.50
N MET A 164 -6.61 -7.77 -15.21
CA MET A 164 -7.72 -6.85 -15.42
C MET A 164 -7.94 -6.57 -16.91
N GLU A 165 -9.11 -6.06 -17.24
CA GLU A 165 -9.48 -5.50 -18.54
C GLU A 165 -10.18 -4.17 -18.34
N GLY A 166 -9.98 -3.23 -19.28
CA GLY A 166 -10.63 -1.92 -19.25
C GLY A 166 -9.85 -0.84 -18.50
N GLU A 167 -8.64 -1.15 -18.02
CA GLU A 167 -7.70 -0.18 -17.47
C GLU A 167 -6.73 0.35 -18.52
N GLU A 168 -6.21 1.55 -18.29
CA GLU A 168 -4.99 2.01 -18.94
C GLU A 168 -3.78 1.47 -18.16
N LEU A 169 -3.06 0.52 -18.76
CA LEU A 169 -1.86 -0.07 -18.17
C LEU A 169 -0.72 0.95 -18.14
N LEU A 170 -0.15 1.19 -16.97
CA LEU A 170 1.04 2.01 -16.73
C LEU A 170 2.28 1.18 -16.40
N VAL A 171 2.10 0.19 -15.52
CA VAL A 171 3.12 -0.81 -15.17
C VAL A 171 2.53 -2.18 -15.37
N GLY A 172 3.11 -2.93 -16.30
CA GLY A 172 2.80 -4.33 -16.51
C GLY A 172 3.56 -5.22 -15.54
N ALA A 173 2.98 -6.36 -15.21
CA ALA A 173 3.57 -7.42 -14.41
C ALA A 173 3.56 -8.73 -15.17
N TYR A 174 4.66 -9.47 -15.07
CA TYR A 174 4.81 -10.76 -15.70
C TYR A 174 5.46 -11.75 -14.74
N HIS A 175 5.02 -12.99 -14.78
CA HIS A 175 5.66 -14.12 -14.09
C HIS A 175 5.72 -15.34 -14.98
N THR A 176 6.88 -16.02 -15.01
CA THR A 176 7.10 -17.16 -15.90
C THR A 176 6.46 -18.45 -15.42
N TYR A 177 6.26 -18.60 -14.10
CA TYR A 177 5.73 -19.84 -13.54
C TYR A 177 4.81 -19.61 -12.33
N PRO A 178 3.48 -19.81 -12.47
CA PRO A 178 2.78 -20.08 -13.72
C PRO A 178 2.90 -18.88 -14.67
N MET A 179 2.83 -19.09 -15.98
CA MET A 179 2.87 -17.98 -16.93
C MET A 179 1.64 -17.08 -16.70
N ALA A 180 1.90 -15.88 -16.23
CA ALA A 180 0.86 -14.90 -15.93
C ALA A 180 1.30 -13.51 -16.37
N ILE A 181 0.36 -12.73 -16.90
CA ILE A 181 0.53 -11.33 -17.31
C ILE A 181 -0.59 -10.53 -16.68
N GLY A 182 -0.26 -9.36 -16.17
CA GLY A 182 -1.24 -8.45 -15.56
C GLY A 182 -0.70 -7.05 -15.36
N THR A 183 -1.42 -6.27 -14.60
CA THR A 183 -1.16 -4.86 -14.33
C THR A 183 -0.71 -4.69 -12.88
N ALA A 184 0.43 -4.03 -12.67
CA ALA A 184 0.91 -3.65 -11.34
C ALA A 184 0.56 -2.18 -11.02
N MET A 185 0.33 -1.35 -12.03
CA MET A 185 -0.13 0.03 -11.90
C MET A 185 -0.96 0.38 -13.11
N GLY A 186 -2.14 0.94 -12.90
CA GLY A 186 -3.05 1.30 -13.98
C GLY A 186 -4.02 2.39 -13.60
N ILE A 187 -4.72 2.91 -14.60
CA ILE A 187 -5.80 3.89 -14.44
C ILE A 187 -7.09 3.26 -14.94
N VAL A 188 -8.11 3.27 -14.09
CA VAL A 188 -9.47 2.86 -14.46
C VAL A 188 -10.34 4.10 -14.54
N PRO A 189 -10.91 4.43 -15.72
CA PRO A 189 -11.91 5.48 -15.83
C PRO A 189 -13.15 5.11 -15.00
N MET A 190 -13.68 6.09 -14.25
CA MET A 190 -14.80 5.89 -13.36
C MET A 190 -15.76 7.07 -13.45
N GLY A 191 -16.76 6.97 -14.32
CA GLY A 191 -17.68 8.06 -14.58
C GLY A 191 -16.98 9.30 -15.10
N LYS A 192 -17.03 10.42 -14.34
CA LYS A 192 -16.32 11.67 -14.67
C LYS A 192 -14.88 11.71 -14.18
N GLY A 193 -14.52 10.84 -13.25
CA GLY A 193 -13.19 10.75 -12.64
C GLY A 193 -12.45 9.48 -13.01
N SER A 194 -11.51 9.09 -12.16
CA SER A 194 -10.69 7.90 -12.36
C SER A 194 -10.14 7.36 -11.05
N VAL A 195 -9.76 6.10 -11.07
CA VAL A 195 -8.97 5.46 -10.03
C VAL A 195 -7.62 5.07 -10.61
N LEU A 196 -6.55 5.63 -10.08
CA LEU A 196 -5.20 5.15 -10.29
C LEU A 196 -4.87 4.18 -9.16
N PHE A 197 -4.51 2.97 -9.50
CA PHE A 197 -4.14 1.93 -8.54
C PHE A 197 -2.69 1.48 -8.75
N SER A 198 -2.03 1.06 -7.67
CA SER A 198 -0.66 0.54 -7.71
C SER A 198 -0.46 -0.54 -6.67
N THR A 199 0.18 -1.64 -7.08
CA THR A 199 0.69 -2.70 -6.20
C THR A 199 2.15 -2.47 -5.80
N LEU A 200 2.78 -1.39 -6.30
CA LEU A 200 4.13 -1.00 -5.91
C LEU A 200 4.12 -0.45 -4.49
N ASP A 201 5.17 -0.69 -3.72
CA ASP A 201 5.34 -0.14 -2.36
C ASP A 201 5.71 1.35 -2.39
N ILE A 202 4.81 2.18 -2.94
CA ILE A 202 5.00 3.62 -3.00
C ILE A 202 4.88 4.21 -1.59
N TYR A 203 3.83 3.83 -0.86
CA TYR A 203 3.54 4.37 0.48
C TYR A 203 4.66 4.06 1.48
N GLY A 204 5.14 2.82 1.52
CA GLY A 204 6.23 2.42 2.44
C GLY A 204 7.56 3.13 2.17
N ASN A 205 7.75 3.69 0.98
CA ASN A 205 8.98 4.38 0.59
C ASN A 205 8.90 5.92 0.65
N ILE A 206 7.73 6.53 0.78
CA ILE A 206 7.57 8.00 0.82
C ILE A 206 8.37 8.64 1.96
N ILE A 207 8.42 7.98 3.11
CA ILE A 207 9.08 8.51 4.32
C ILE A 207 10.60 8.32 4.32
N ASN A 208 11.13 7.55 3.36
CA ASN A 208 12.56 7.28 3.27
C ASN A 208 13.31 8.43 2.59
N ASP A 209 14.47 8.83 3.12
CA ASP A 209 15.39 9.77 2.49
C ASP A 209 16.41 9.09 1.55
N SER A 210 16.12 7.87 1.13
CA SER A 210 16.90 7.10 0.17
C SER A 210 16.53 7.46 -1.28
N ALA A 211 17.31 6.99 -2.24
CA ALA A 211 16.99 7.11 -3.67
C ALA A 211 15.59 6.56 -4.00
N ALA A 212 15.18 5.48 -3.34
CA ALA A 212 13.84 4.91 -3.49
C ALA A 212 12.75 5.84 -2.96
N GLY A 213 12.99 6.51 -1.85
CA GLY A 213 12.10 7.53 -1.31
C GLY A 213 11.93 8.71 -2.25
N LEU A 214 13.00 9.13 -2.92
CA LEU A 214 12.93 10.18 -3.94
C LEU A 214 12.07 9.75 -5.14
N VAL A 215 12.19 8.51 -5.60
CA VAL A 215 11.34 7.97 -6.68
C VAL A 215 9.89 7.89 -6.25
N ALA A 216 9.60 7.40 -5.04
CA ALA A 216 8.24 7.35 -4.49
C ALA A 216 7.61 8.75 -4.39
N LYS A 217 8.35 9.72 -3.82
CA LYS A 217 7.92 11.12 -3.73
C LYS A 217 7.65 11.71 -5.11
N LYS A 218 8.55 11.47 -6.09
CA LYS A 218 8.38 11.95 -7.46
C LYS A 218 7.15 11.36 -8.14
N LEU A 219 6.88 10.07 -7.97
CA LEU A 219 5.66 9.43 -8.46
C LEU A 219 4.40 10.08 -7.88
N ILE A 220 4.36 10.34 -6.58
CA ILE A 220 3.21 11.00 -5.94
C ILE A 220 3.01 12.42 -6.50
N PHE A 221 4.08 13.22 -6.63
CA PHE A 221 3.96 14.55 -7.22
C PHE A 221 3.43 14.47 -8.66
N ASN A 222 3.96 13.58 -9.47
CA ASN A 222 3.49 13.38 -10.83
C ASN A 222 2.03 12.91 -10.90
N MET A 223 1.58 12.05 -9.96
CA MET A 223 0.17 11.63 -9.87
C MET A 223 -0.75 12.81 -9.54
N ILE A 224 -0.35 13.70 -8.62
CA ILE A 224 -1.13 14.88 -8.24
C ILE A 224 -1.22 15.86 -9.41
N ASP A 225 -0.13 16.06 -10.15
CA ASP A 225 -0.05 16.97 -11.28
C ASP A 225 -0.67 16.39 -12.58
N PHE A 226 -0.91 15.10 -12.62
CA PHE A 226 -1.49 14.42 -13.78
C PHE A 226 -2.93 14.88 -14.02
N LYS A 227 -3.19 15.41 -15.22
CA LYS A 227 -4.50 15.97 -15.63
C LYS A 227 -5.39 14.95 -16.29
#